data_31f4814c931215ed1488b338dfc2ea7d
#
_entry.id   31f4814c931215ed1488b338dfc2ea7d
#
_cell.length_a   1.000
_cell.length_b   1.000
_cell.length_c   1.000
_cell.angle_alpha   90.00
_cell.angle_beta   90.00
_cell.angle_gamma   90.00
#
_symmetry.space_group_name_H-M   'P 1'
#
loop_
_entity.id
_entity.type
_entity.pdbx_description
1 polymer ?
#
loop_
_entity_poly.entity_id
_entity_poly.type
_entity_poly.pdbx_seq_one_letter_code
_entity_poly.pdbx_strand_id
1 'polypeptide(L)'
;IDSLNKAFQLPLERFASDYSTGMKKKLALMSLLLQDNDLYILDEPFNGVDLYGCIQLKRIIRELKNKGKTVIISSHLINTLHELCDEIDFLDSHTIRKRYIHASIDEIEQDILNKENSNM
;
A
#
# COMPACT_ATOMS: atom_id res chain seq x y z
N ILE A 1 1.76 -4.64 -20.73
CA ILE A 1 2.38 -3.33 -20.46
C ILE A 1 1.41 -2.19 -20.75
N ASP A 2 0.74 -2.23 -21.89
CA ASP A 2 -0.16 -1.13 -22.27
C ASP A 2 -1.30 -0.93 -21.29
N SER A 3 -1.87 -2.01 -20.76
CA SER A 3 -2.96 -1.91 -19.79
C SER A 3 -2.47 -1.33 -18.46
N LEU A 4 -1.27 -1.68 -18.02
CA LEU A 4 -0.68 -1.11 -16.80
C LEU A 4 -0.30 0.35 -17.02
N ASN A 5 0.23 0.69 -18.19
CA ASN A 5 0.54 2.08 -18.52
C ASN A 5 -0.72 2.94 -18.49
N LYS A 6 -1.83 2.45 -19.05
CA LYS A 6 -3.11 3.14 -18.98
C LYS A 6 -3.58 3.33 -17.54
N ALA A 7 -3.46 2.28 -16.72
CA ALA A 7 -3.89 2.34 -15.32
C ALA A 7 -3.13 3.41 -14.54
N PHE A 8 -1.84 3.58 -14.79
CA PHE A 8 -1.02 4.56 -14.09
C PHE A 8 -0.80 5.85 -14.88
N GLN A 9 -1.24 5.91 -16.13
CA GLN A 9 -1.05 7.08 -17.00
C GLN A 9 0.40 7.53 -17.08
N LEU A 10 1.30 6.57 -17.31
CA LEU A 10 2.74 6.86 -17.40
C LEU A 10 3.13 7.34 -18.79
N PRO A 11 3.91 8.42 -18.90
CA PRO A 11 4.47 8.87 -20.18
C PRO A 11 5.70 8.05 -20.55
N LEU A 12 5.49 6.89 -21.17
CA LEU A 12 6.56 5.93 -21.46
C LEU A 12 7.66 6.46 -22.37
N GLU A 13 7.39 7.55 -23.12
CA GLU A 13 8.37 8.15 -24.03
C GLU A 13 9.43 8.98 -23.31
N ARG A 14 9.21 9.28 -22.02
CA ARG A 14 10.15 10.06 -21.22
C ARG A 14 11.12 9.14 -20.51
N PHE A 15 12.35 9.64 -20.32
CA PHE A 15 13.33 8.92 -19.52
C PHE A 15 12.91 8.94 -18.04
N ALA A 16 13.20 7.85 -17.33
CA ALA A 16 12.83 7.71 -15.92
C ALA A 16 13.40 8.85 -15.06
N SER A 17 14.56 9.38 -15.42
CA SER A 17 15.19 10.51 -14.69
C SER A 17 14.36 11.80 -14.76
N ASP A 18 13.48 11.93 -15.75
CA ASP A 18 12.61 13.10 -15.91
C ASP A 18 11.31 12.98 -15.10
N TYR A 19 11.08 11.83 -14.49
CA TYR A 19 9.85 11.57 -13.75
C TYR A 19 9.94 12.14 -12.34
N SER A 20 8.79 12.61 -11.81
CA SER A 20 8.66 12.97 -10.40
C SER A 20 8.83 11.74 -9.51
N THR A 21 8.98 11.96 -8.21
CA THR A 21 9.06 10.85 -7.23
C THR A 21 7.85 9.92 -7.32
N GLY A 22 6.64 10.51 -7.45
CA GLY A 22 5.42 9.71 -7.59
C GLY A 22 5.40 8.89 -8.86
N MET A 23 5.88 9.46 -9.96
CA MET A 23 5.94 8.76 -11.25
C MET A 23 6.96 7.63 -11.21
N LYS A 24 8.11 7.84 -10.57
CA LYS A 24 9.12 6.78 -10.37
C LYS A 24 8.54 5.63 -9.56
N LYS A 25 7.75 5.93 -8.55
CA LYS A 25 7.09 4.92 -7.72
C LYS A 25 6.07 4.12 -8.53
N LYS A 26 5.27 4.79 -9.35
CA LYS A 26 4.32 4.12 -10.25
C LYS A 26 5.04 3.18 -11.20
N LEU A 27 6.15 3.62 -11.78
CA LEU A 27 6.94 2.79 -12.70
C LEU A 27 7.50 1.56 -12.01
N ALA A 28 8.04 1.72 -10.80
CA ALA A 28 8.55 0.61 -10.01
C ALA A 28 7.46 -0.41 -9.69
N LEU A 29 6.27 0.06 -9.30
CA LEU A 29 5.13 -0.81 -9.03
C LEU A 29 4.68 -1.56 -10.27
N MET A 30 4.64 -0.87 -11.41
CA MET A 30 4.29 -1.49 -12.68
C MET A 30 5.24 -2.62 -13.04
N SER A 31 6.55 -2.40 -12.86
CA SER A 31 7.57 -3.42 -13.10
C SER A 31 7.39 -4.61 -12.18
N LEU A 32 7.08 -4.37 -10.92
CA LEU A 32 6.86 -5.42 -9.94
C LEU A 32 5.64 -6.27 -10.29
N LEU A 33 4.55 -5.62 -10.70
CA LEU A 33 3.31 -6.31 -11.05
C LEU A 33 3.44 -7.18 -12.29
N LEU A 34 4.37 -6.87 -13.18
CA LEU A 34 4.62 -7.68 -14.36
C LEU A 34 5.30 -9.02 -14.05
N GLN A 35 5.82 -9.19 -12.85
CA GLN A 35 6.55 -10.41 -12.47
C GLN A 35 5.67 -11.59 -12.10
N ASP A 36 4.38 -11.38 -11.88
CA ASP A 36 3.42 -12.43 -11.52
C ASP A 36 3.89 -13.29 -10.34
N ASN A 37 4.17 -12.65 -9.22
CA ASN A 37 4.61 -13.33 -8.00
C ASN A 37 3.41 -13.78 -7.16
N ASP A 38 3.64 -14.71 -6.25
CA ASP A 38 2.61 -15.12 -5.27
C ASP A 38 2.55 -14.18 -4.08
N LEU A 39 3.65 -13.50 -3.80
CA LEU A 39 3.78 -12.57 -2.67
C LEU A 39 4.31 -11.22 -3.15
N TYR A 40 3.64 -10.16 -2.73
CA TYR A 40 4.08 -8.78 -2.98
C TYR A 40 4.25 -8.07 -1.66
N ILE A 41 5.38 -7.41 -1.46
CA ILE A 41 5.65 -6.62 -0.27
C ILE A 41 5.81 -5.17 -0.72
N LEU A 42 4.92 -4.30 -0.26
CA LEU A 42 4.85 -2.90 -0.67
C LEU A 42 5.08 -2.01 0.55
N ASP A 43 6.17 -1.25 0.54
CA ASP A 43 6.53 -0.34 1.62
C ASP A 43 6.07 1.08 1.26
N GLU A 44 5.11 1.60 2.02
CA GLU A 44 4.52 2.94 1.80
C GLU A 44 4.14 3.17 0.34
N PRO A 45 3.33 2.28 -0.27
CA PRO A 45 3.08 2.35 -1.71
C PRO A 45 2.29 3.59 -2.15
N PHE A 46 1.53 4.21 -1.24
CA PHE A 46 0.70 5.38 -1.57
C PHE A 46 1.43 6.69 -1.38
N ASN A 47 2.59 6.68 -0.75
CA ASN A 47 3.34 7.91 -0.44
C ASN A 47 3.87 8.56 -1.72
N GLY A 48 3.54 9.84 -1.91
CA GLY A 48 3.98 10.59 -3.09
C GLY A 48 3.19 10.28 -4.36
N VAL A 49 2.13 9.50 -4.26
CA VAL A 49 1.27 9.15 -5.40
C VAL A 49 0.03 10.06 -5.36
N ASP A 50 -0.37 10.61 -6.53
CA ASP A 50 -1.53 11.47 -6.61
C ASP A 50 -2.83 10.69 -6.36
N LEU A 51 -3.94 11.42 -6.24
CA LEU A 51 -5.23 10.80 -5.94
C LEU A 51 -5.63 9.75 -6.98
N TYR A 52 -5.47 10.07 -8.26
CA TYR A 52 -5.81 9.15 -9.33
C TYR A 52 -4.97 7.87 -9.23
N GLY A 53 -3.66 8.03 -9.04
CA GLY A 53 -2.76 6.89 -8.89
C GLY A 53 -3.08 6.03 -7.67
N CYS A 54 -3.49 6.65 -6.56
CA CYS A 54 -3.89 5.92 -5.36
C CYS A 54 -5.13 5.05 -5.63
N ILE A 55 -6.11 5.59 -6.36
CA ILE A 55 -7.32 4.84 -6.73
C ILE A 55 -6.95 3.63 -7.60
N GLN A 56 -6.08 3.84 -8.57
CA GLN A 56 -5.64 2.76 -9.45
C GLN A 56 -4.84 1.69 -8.68
N LEU A 57 -3.97 2.12 -7.79
CA LEU A 57 -3.19 1.19 -6.98
C LEU A 57 -4.09 0.34 -6.07
N LYS A 58 -5.11 0.94 -5.47
CA LYS A 58 -6.08 0.20 -4.66
C LYS A 58 -6.78 -0.88 -5.48
N ARG A 59 -7.17 -0.56 -6.70
CA ARG A 59 -7.81 -1.53 -7.61
C ARG A 59 -6.89 -2.70 -7.91
N ILE A 60 -5.63 -2.42 -8.20
CA ILE A 60 -4.64 -3.44 -8.51
C ILE A 60 -4.42 -4.35 -7.31
N ILE A 61 -4.31 -3.79 -6.12
CA ILE A 61 -4.15 -4.57 -4.90
C ILE A 61 -5.36 -5.50 -4.69
N ARG A 62 -6.58 -4.99 -4.90
CA ARG A 62 -7.78 -5.80 -4.80
C ARG A 62 -7.81 -6.95 -5.83
N GLU A 63 -7.37 -6.67 -7.04
CA GLU A 63 -7.28 -7.70 -8.09
C GLU A 63 -6.28 -8.78 -7.74
N LEU A 64 -5.11 -8.40 -7.21
CA LEU A 64 -4.10 -9.37 -6.76
C LEU A 64 -4.68 -10.27 -5.68
N LYS A 65 -5.37 -9.68 -4.72
CA LYS A 65 -6.04 -10.43 -3.67
C LYS A 65 -7.07 -11.41 -4.23
N ASN A 66 -7.89 -10.94 -5.17
CA ASN A 66 -8.92 -11.78 -5.80
C ASN A 66 -8.33 -12.94 -6.59
N LYS A 67 -7.10 -12.79 -7.08
CA LYS A 67 -6.37 -13.86 -7.76
C LYS A 67 -5.66 -14.82 -6.80
N GLY A 68 -5.86 -14.65 -5.51
CA GLY A 68 -5.24 -15.51 -4.50
C GLY A 68 -3.81 -15.12 -4.15
N LYS A 69 -3.36 -13.94 -4.55
CA LYS A 69 -2.03 -13.46 -4.21
C LYS A 69 -2.02 -12.92 -2.78
N THR A 70 -0.85 -12.94 -2.15
CA THR A 70 -0.63 -12.34 -0.85
C THR A 70 0.05 -11.00 -1.01
N VAL A 71 -0.52 -9.96 -0.38
CA VAL A 71 0.05 -8.60 -0.44
C VAL A 71 0.25 -8.10 0.98
N ILE A 72 1.48 -7.72 1.29
CA ILE A 72 1.84 -7.12 2.57
C ILE A 72 2.14 -5.64 2.32
N ILE A 73 1.47 -4.77 3.05
CA ILE A 73 1.59 -3.32 2.87
C ILE A 73 2.01 -2.69 4.19
N SER A 74 3.08 -1.89 4.19
CA SER A 74 3.38 -1.02 5.30
C SER A 74 2.87 0.39 5.00
N SER A 75 2.23 1.04 5.95
CA SER A 75 1.71 2.40 5.76
C SER A 75 1.31 3.02 7.09
N HIS A 76 1.33 4.35 7.13
CA HIS A 76 0.76 5.13 8.23
C HIS A 76 -0.69 5.55 7.94
N LEU A 77 -1.21 5.21 6.76
CA LEU A 77 -2.56 5.60 6.34
C LEU A 77 -3.57 4.55 6.78
N ILE A 78 -3.96 4.63 8.05
CA ILE A 78 -4.80 3.61 8.68
C ILE A 78 -6.14 3.43 7.98
N ASN A 79 -6.75 4.51 7.48
CA ASN A 79 -8.02 4.42 6.75
C ASN A 79 -7.88 3.58 5.48
N THR A 80 -6.78 3.78 4.76
CA THR A 80 -6.50 3.03 3.54
C THR A 80 -6.22 1.56 3.84
N LEU A 81 -5.45 1.29 4.88
CA LEU A 81 -5.19 -0.09 5.31
C LEU A 81 -6.46 -0.79 5.72
N HIS A 82 -7.31 -0.12 6.47
CA HIS A 82 -8.59 -0.68 6.91
C HIS A 82 -9.50 -1.02 5.73
N GLU A 83 -9.47 -0.18 4.70
CA GLU A 83 -10.26 -0.39 3.48
C GLU A 83 -9.78 -1.61 2.68
N LEU A 84 -8.46 -1.80 2.59
CA LEU A 84 -7.86 -2.79 1.69
C LEU A 84 -7.52 -4.12 2.35
N CYS A 85 -7.13 -4.10 3.60
CA CYS A 85 -6.48 -5.25 4.23
C CYS A 85 -7.45 -6.10 5.02
N ASP A 86 -7.23 -7.42 4.99
CA ASP A 86 -7.98 -8.37 5.80
C ASP A 86 -7.50 -8.38 7.25
N GLU A 87 -6.22 -8.07 7.44
CA GLU A 87 -5.58 -8.05 8.74
C GLU A 87 -4.65 -6.84 8.81
N ILE A 88 -4.66 -6.16 9.96
CA ILE A 88 -3.74 -5.06 10.22
C ILE A 88 -2.93 -5.41 11.46
N ASP A 89 -1.62 -5.35 11.33
CA ASP A 89 -0.70 -5.62 12.43
C ASP A 89 -0.04 -4.32 12.88
N PHE A 90 -0.14 -4.03 14.18
CA PHE A 90 0.52 -2.87 14.76
C PHE A 90 1.94 -3.25 15.16
N LEU A 91 2.92 -2.62 14.51
CA LEU A 91 4.33 -2.88 14.72
C LEU A 91 4.92 -1.78 15.61
N ASP A 92 5.59 -2.18 16.68
CA ASP A 92 6.24 -1.25 17.60
C ASP A 92 7.49 -1.89 18.15
N SER A 93 8.60 -1.12 18.16
CA SER A 93 9.89 -1.58 18.68
C SER A 93 10.32 -2.92 18.07
N HIS A 94 10.15 -3.07 16.76
CA HIS A 94 10.52 -4.26 15.98
C HIS A 94 9.70 -5.52 16.34
N THR A 95 8.55 -5.34 16.97
CA THR A 95 7.68 -6.44 17.40
C THR A 95 6.25 -6.17 16.97
N ILE A 96 5.52 -7.21 16.58
CA ILE A 96 4.08 -7.09 16.34
C ILE A 96 3.39 -7.03 17.70
N ARG A 97 2.82 -5.88 18.02
CA ARG A 97 2.15 -5.65 19.31
C ARG A 97 0.75 -6.23 19.36
N LYS A 98 0.01 -6.11 18.27
CA LYS A 98 -1.36 -6.60 18.21
C LYS A 98 -1.78 -6.79 16.76
N ARG A 99 -2.62 -7.79 16.54
CA ARG A 99 -3.27 -8.06 15.27
C ARG A 99 -4.73 -7.67 15.33
N TYR A 100 -5.20 -7.04 14.26
CA TYR A 100 -6.60 -6.63 14.13
C TYR A 100 -7.22 -7.33 12.94
N ILE A 101 -8.26 -8.09 13.19
CA ILE A 101 -9.08 -8.75 12.17
C ILE A 101 -10.51 -8.30 12.43
N HIS A 102 -11.10 -7.61 11.45
CA HIS A 102 -12.47 -7.06 11.57
C HIS A 102 -12.65 -6.02 12.68
N ALA A 103 -11.56 -5.37 13.10
CA ALA A 103 -11.63 -4.29 14.08
C ALA A 103 -12.06 -2.98 13.42
N SER A 104 -12.66 -2.08 14.18
CA SER A 104 -12.99 -0.75 13.69
C SER A 104 -11.76 0.14 13.70
N ILE A 105 -11.79 1.20 12.88
CA ILE A 105 -10.73 2.21 12.87
C ILE A 105 -10.57 2.83 14.26
N ASP A 106 -11.69 3.14 14.92
CA ASP A 106 -11.66 3.75 16.26
C ASP A 106 -10.95 2.86 17.26
N GLU A 107 -11.21 1.55 17.24
CA GLU A 107 -10.53 0.61 18.14
C GLU A 107 -9.02 0.64 17.94
N ILE A 108 -8.58 0.60 16.68
CA ILE A 108 -7.17 0.61 16.36
C ILE A 108 -6.52 1.93 16.79
N GLU A 109 -7.17 3.05 16.49
CA GLU A 109 -6.66 4.37 16.86
C GLU A 109 -6.55 4.55 18.37
N GLN A 110 -7.54 4.07 19.11
CA GLN A 110 -7.53 4.18 20.58
C GLN A 110 -6.41 3.34 21.19
N ASP A 111 -6.16 2.14 20.64
CA ASP A 111 -5.07 1.30 21.13
C ASP A 111 -3.71 1.96 20.89
N ILE A 112 -3.52 2.60 19.74
CA ILE A 112 -2.28 3.31 19.43
C ILE A 112 -2.09 4.50 20.36
N LEU A 113 -3.14 5.29 20.60
CA LEU A 113 -3.11 6.42 21.51
C LEU A 113 -2.82 6.00 22.95
N ASN A 114 -3.44 4.90 23.39
CA ASN A 114 -3.21 4.39 24.74
C ASN A 114 -1.77 3.91 24.92
N LYS A 115 -1.18 3.33 23.90
CA LYS A 115 0.22 2.93 23.89
C LYS A 115 1.13 4.16 24.08
N GLU A 116 0.89 5.22 23.31
CA GLU A 116 1.66 6.45 23.40
C GLU A 116 1.55 7.06 24.81
N ASN A 117 0.34 7.08 25.36
CA ASN A 117 0.10 7.62 26.69
C ASN A 117 0.80 6.80 27.78
N SER A 118 0.87 5.48 27.62
CA SER A 118 1.52 4.62 28.62
C SER A 118 3.04 4.73 28.60
N ASN A 119 3.61 5.28 27.53
CA ASN A 119 5.06 5.50 27.39
C ASN A 119 5.48 6.87 27.91
N MET A 120 4.53 7.73 28.27
CA MET A 120 4.79 9.03 28.84
C MET A 120 4.84 8.92 30.37
#